data_375d79ec39517dd5fc7d43607d484e26
#
_entry.id   375d79ec39517dd5fc7d43607d484e26
#
_cell.length_a   1.000
_cell.length_b   1.000
_cell.length_c   1.000
_cell.angle_alpha   90.00
_cell.angle_beta   90.00
_cell.angle_gamma   90.00
#
_symmetry.space_group_name_H-M   'P 1'
#
loop_
_entity.id
_entity.type
_entity.pdbx_description
1 polymer ?
#
loop_
_entity_poly.entity_id
_entity_poly.type
_entity_poly.pdbx_seq_one_letter_code
_entity_poly.pdbx_strand_id
1 'polypeptide(L)'
;MGCLILATQGMAQSSQFDSELRVALSNAIDNAESFVDEFEAQVWLLPRSAWLELYVDDAQERVDLLTAIHAEANRSGLDPDLVLSLIEIESGFDPYAVSKSGAQGLMQVMSFWKAELGRLEDNLTDIATNLRYGCAILSYYLEME
;
A
#
# COMPACT_ATOMS: atom_id res chain seq x y z
N MET A 1 -6.44 24.05 -36.50
CA MET A 1 -7.54 23.12 -36.08
C MET A 1 -7.12 21.95 -35.18
N GLY A 2 -5.89 21.88 -34.76
CA GLY A 2 -5.38 20.77 -33.92
C GLY A 2 -5.42 20.97 -32.40
N CYS A 3 -5.69 22.18 -31.89
CA CYS A 3 -5.53 22.49 -30.47
C CYS A 3 -6.77 22.21 -29.58
N LEU A 4 -7.96 22.13 -30.16
CA LEU A 4 -9.22 21.92 -29.41
C LEU A 4 -9.45 20.44 -29.03
N ILE A 5 -8.93 19.50 -29.82
CA ILE A 5 -9.15 18.07 -29.60
C ILE A 5 -8.27 17.54 -28.47
N LEU A 6 -7.07 18.07 -28.29
CA LEU A 6 -6.16 17.68 -27.21
C LEU A 6 -6.64 18.17 -25.82
N ALA A 7 -7.27 19.33 -25.76
CA ALA A 7 -7.79 19.87 -24.50
C ALA A 7 -9.03 19.09 -23.99
N THR A 8 -9.87 18.60 -24.91
CA THR A 8 -11.05 17.79 -24.53
C THR A 8 -10.69 16.38 -24.06
N GLN A 9 -9.64 15.79 -24.59
CA GLN A 9 -9.16 14.47 -24.15
C GLN A 9 -8.52 14.54 -22.76
N GLY A 10 -7.76 15.58 -22.46
CA GLY A 10 -7.18 15.77 -21.14
C GLY A 10 -8.21 15.97 -20.01
N MET A 11 -9.29 16.71 -20.30
CA MET A 11 -10.39 16.90 -19.34
C MET A 11 -11.23 15.65 -19.13
N ALA A 12 -11.46 14.85 -20.18
CA ALA A 12 -12.20 13.59 -20.09
C ALA A 12 -11.43 12.54 -19.27
N GLN A 13 -10.11 12.44 -19.46
CA GLN A 13 -9.26 11.54 -18.69
C GLN A 13 -9.15 11.94 -17.23
N SER A 14 -9.03 13.22 -16.92
CA SER A 14 -9.01 13.74 -15.56
C SER A 14 -10.32 13.47 -14.82
N SER A 15 -11.48 13.67 -15.45
CA SER A 15 -12.79 13.42 -14.83
C SER A 15 -13.09 11.92 -14.63
N GLN A 16 -12.64 11.06 -15.54
CA GLN A 16 -12.76 9.60 -15.41
C GLN A 16 -11.87 9.08 -14.28
N PHE A 17 -10.66 9.57 -14.18
CA PHE A 17 -9.72 9.26 -13.12
C PHE A 17 -10.27 9.65 -11.75
N ASP A 18 -10.83 10.86 -11.61
CA ASP A 18 -11.50 11.31 -10.39
C ASP A 18 -12.69 10.43 -10.01
N SER A 19 -13.47 9.94 -10.97
CA SER A 19 -14.61 9.06 -10.71
C SER A 19 -14.18 7.67 -10.26
N GLU A 20 -13.13 7.10 -10.84
CA GLU A 20 -12.55 5.81 -10.42
C GLU A 20 -11.98 5.89 -9.01
N LEU A 21 -11.25 6.95 -8.69
CA LEU A 21 -10.72 7.19 -7.35
C LEU A 21 -11.83 7.34 -6.31
N ARG A 22 -12.91 8.07 -6.64
CA ARG A 22 -14.06 8.21 -5.75
C ARG A 22 -14.75 6.90 -5.44
N VAL A 23 -14.93 6.05 -6.45
CA VAL A 23 -15.51 4.70 -6.26
C VAL A 23 -14.60 3.85 -5.39
N ALA A 24 -13.31 3.84 -5.66
CA ALA A 24 -12.32 3.10 -4.88
C ALA A 24 -12.31 3.56 -3.41
N LEU A 25 -12.29 4.87 -3.17
CA LEU A 25 -12.34 5.44 -1.83
C LEU A 25 -13.65 5.13 -1.10
N SER A 26 -14.79 5.23 -1.77
CA SER A 26 -16.09 4.89 -1.17
C SER A 26 -16.14 3.44 -0.72
N ASN A 27 -15.71 2.52 -1.58
CA ASN A 27 -15.65 1.09 -1.26
C ASN A 27 -14.68 0.79 -0.11
N ALA A 28 -13.54 1.45 -0.08
CA ALA A 28 -12.54 1.28 0.99
C ALA A 28 -13.07 1.79 2.33
N ILE A 29 -13.76 2.93 2.34
CA ILE A 29 -14.35 3.53 3.54
C ILE A 29 -15.43 2.62 4.10
N ASP A 30 -16.31 2.11 3.24
CA ASP A 30 -17.42 1.22 3.64
C ASP A 30 -16.90 -0.11 4.25
N ASN A 31 -15.70 -0.54 3.90
CA ASN A 31 -15.11 -1.82 4.32
C ASN A 31 -13.90 -1.68 5.26
N ALA A 32 -13.51 -0.46 5.62
CA ALA A 32 -12.27 -0.22 6.38
C ALA A 32 -12.49 -0.34 7.89
N GLU A 33 -12.25 -1.52 8.41
CA GLU A 33 -12.33 -1.82 9.85
C GLU A 33 -11.19 -1.19 10.67
N SER A 34 -10.10 -0.77 10.03
CA SER A 34 -8.91 -0.22 10.71
C SER A 34 -9.00 1.27 11.02
N PHE A 35 -9.94 1.99 10.43
CA PHE A 35 -10.19 3.40 10.70
C PHE A 35 -11.28 3.56 11.75
N VAL A 36 -11.17 4.62 12.57
CA VAL A 36 -12.16 4.93 13.62
C VAL A 36 -13.49 5.33 13.01
N ASP A 37 -13.45 6.10 11.92
CA ASP A 37 -14.62 6.56 11.18
C ASP A 37 -14.29 6.91 9.73
N GLU A 38 -15.33 7.23 8.96
CA GLU A 38 -15.21 7.61 7.54
C GLU A 38 -14.38 8.87 7.33
N PHE A 39 -14.44 9.81 8.24
CA PHE A 39 -13.68 11.06 8.15
C PHE A 39 -12.18 10.81 8.29
N GLU A 40 -11.79 10.01 9.27
CA GLU A 40 -10.40 9.59 9.45
C GLU A 40 -9.89 8.86 8.19
N ALA A 41 -10.69 7.93 7.65
CA ALA A 41 -10.35 7.20 6.43
C ALA A 41 -10.12 8.15 5.24
N GLN A 42 -11.01 9.12 5.02
CA GLN A 42 -10.85 10.10 3.94
C GLN A 42 -9.61 10.96 4.11
N VAL A 43 -9.38 11.48 5.31
CA VAL A 43 -8.23 12.34 5.62
C VAL A 43 -6.91 11.60 5.44
N TRP A 44 -6.87 10.31 5.78
CA TRP A 44 -5.65 9.52 5.63
C TRP A 44 -5.43 9.03 4.19
N LEU A 45 -6.48 8.47 3.55
CA LEU A 45 -6.36 7.82 2.23
C LEU A 45 -6.14 8.83 1.09
N LEU A 46 -6.85 9.96 1.09
CA LEU A 46 -6.88 10.86 -0.06
C LEU A 46 -5.51 11.43 -0.43
N PRO A 47 -4.76 12.08 0.48
CA PRO A 47 -3.45 12.61 0.14
C PRO A 47 -2.42 11.53 -0.16
N ARG A 48 -2.51 10.38 0.49
CA ARG A 48 -1.60 9.25 0.26
C ARG A 48 -1.86 8.54 -1.06
N SER A 49 -3.12 8.45 -1.48
CA SER A 49 -3.46 7.95 -2.81
C SER A 49 -2.90 8.85 -3.92
N ALA A 50 -2.96 10.17 -3.76
CA ALA A 50 -2.38 11.11 -4.70
C ALA A 50 -0.84 10.95 -4.78
N TRP A 51 -0.17 10.80 -3.64
CA TRP A 51 1.27 10.57 -3.60
C TRP A 51 1.66 9.21 -4.21
N LEU A 52 0.91 8.14 -3.90
CA LEU A 52 1.19 6.78 -4.37
C LEU A 52 1.03 6.62 -5.89
N GLU A 53 0.38 7.56 -6.57
CA GLU A 53 0.29 7.62 -8.03
C GLU A 53 1.68 7.64 -8.71
N LEU A 54 2.70 8.09 -8.00
CA LEU A 54 4.09 8.05 -8.48
C LEU A 54 4.62 6.61 -8.68
N TYR A 55 4.00 5.62 -8.03
CA TYR A 55 4.44 4.23 -8.00
C TYR A 55 3.41 3.24 -8.56
N VAL A 56 2.13 3.52 -8.38
CA VAL A 56 1.01 2.64 -8.71
C VAL A 56 -0.02 3.40 -9.54
N ASP A 57 -0.18 3.05 -10.79
CA ASP A 57 -1.03 3.79 -11.74
C ASP A 57 -2.52 3.60 -11.47
N ASP A 58 -2.96 2.40 -11.11
CA ASP A 58 -4.37 2.09 -10.92
C ASP A 58 -4.90 2.62 -9.57
N ALA A 59 -5.99 3.38 -9.61
CA ALA A 59 -6.59 4.02 -8.44
C ALA A 59 -7.13 3.01 -7.43
N GLN A 60 -7.72 1.91 -7.89
CA GLN A 60 -8.24 0.86 -7.01
C GLN A 60 -7.09 0.14 -6.30
N GLU A 61 -6.04 -0.21 -7.03
CA GLU A 61 -4.85 -0.84 -6.45
C GLU A 61 -4.20 0.05 -5.39
N ARG A 62 -4.11 1.37 -5.62
CA ARG A 62 -3.57 2.32 -4.62
C ARG A 62 -4.38 2.29 -3.33
N VAL A 63 -5.69 2.39 -3.44
CA VAL A 63 -6.57 2.43 -2.26
C VAL A 63 -6.56 1.10 -1.53
N ASP A 64 -6.59 -0.02 -2.24
CA ASP A 64 -6.51 -1.37 -1.66
C ASP A 64 -5.20 -1.57 -0.91
N LEU A 65 -4.09 -1.16 -1.52
CA LEU A 65 -2.76 -1.26 -0.92
C LEU A 65 -2.63 -0.38 0.33
N LEU A 66 -3.07 0.87 0.27
CA LEU A 66 -3.06 1.78 1.42
C LEU A 66 -3.93 1.27 2.57
N THR A 67 -5.10 0.74 2.27
CA THR A 67 -6.00 0.15 3.28
C THR A 67 -5.35 -1.07 3.95
N ALA A 68 -4.72 -1.94 3.17
CA ALA A 68 -4.01 -3.11 3.69
C ALA A 68 -2.82 -2.70 4.57
N ILE A 69 -2.05 -1.70 4.18
CA ILE A 69 -0.92 -1.17 4.96
C ILE A 69 -1.41 -0.56 6.28
N HIS A 70 -2.46 0.26 6.23
CA HIS A 70 -3.04 0.88 7.42
C HIS A 70 -3.52 -0.19 8.43
N ALA A 71 -4.26 -1.17 7.94
CA ALA A 71 -4.78 -2.26 8.77
C ALA A 71 -3.67 -3.08 9.43
N GLU A 72 -2.64 -3.46 8.67
CA GLU A 72 -1.56 -4.30 9.17
C GLU A 72 -0.63 -3.53 10.13
N ALA A 73 -0.35 -2.25 9.84
CA ALA A 73 0.39 -1.37 10.73
C ALA A 73 -0.33 -1.22 12.07
N ASN A 74 -1.61 -0.92 12.07
CA ASN A 74 -2.42 -0.81 13.30
C ASN A 74 -2.44 -2.12 14.08
N ARG A 75 -2.62 -3.25 13.41
CA ARG A 75 -2.59 -4.57 14.05
C ARG A 75 -1.26 -4.86 14.76
N SER A 76 -0.17 -4.36 14.20
CA SER A 76 1.19 -4.53 14.75
C SER A 76 1.64 -3.41 15.69
N GLY A 77 0.77 -2.44 15.99
CA GLY A 77 1.09 -1.30 16.84
C GLY A 77 2.08 -0.31 16.21
N LEU A 78 2.13 -0.25 14.88
CA LEU A 78 3.03 0.62 14.12
C LEU A 78 2.30 1.85 13.57
N ASP A 79 3.05 2.93 13.37
CA ASP A 79 2.60 4.07 12.59
C ASP A 79 2.50 3.68 11.10
N PRO A 80 1.32 3.79 10.46
CA PRO A 80 1.17 3.48 9.04
C PRO A 80 2.10 4.28 8.13
N ASP A 81 2.41 5.51 8.46
CA ASP A 81 3.32 6.35 7.67
C ASP A 81 4.78 5.86 7.74
N LEU A 82 5.18 5.30 8.87
CA LEU A 82 6.47 4.63 9.00
C LEU A 82 6.54 3.42 8.06
N VAL A 83 5.50 2.61 8.01
CA VAL A 83 5.44 1.42 7.12
C VAL A 83 5.47 1.85 5.65
N LEU A 84 4.71 2.89 5.27
CA LEU A 84 4.76 3.46 3.91
C LEU A 84 6.16 3.90 3.51
N SER A 85 6.85 4.64 4.39
CA SER A 85 8.21 5.12 4.14
C SER A 85 9.20 3.96 3.99
N LEU A 86 9.06 2.91 4.77
CA LEU A 86 9.89 1.73 4.66
C LEU A 86 9.68 1.00 3.32
N ILE A 87 8.43 0.81 2.91
CA ILE A 87 8.10 0.17 1.63
C ILE A 87 8.67 0.96 0.45
N GLU A 88 8.57 2.29 0.49
CA GLU A 88 9.16 3.16 -0.54
C GLU A 88 10.67 2.90 -0.70
N ILE A 89 11.39 2.84 0.40
CA ILE A 89 12.84 2.62 0.42
C ILE A 89 13.19 1.18 -0.01
N GLU A 90 12.45 0.19 0.48
CA GLU A 90 12.78 -1.22 0.29
C GLU A 90 12.46 -1.74 -1.12
N SER A 91 11.32 -1.37 -1.68
CA SER A 91 10.83 -1.93 -2.94
C SER A 91 10.31 -0.91 -3.95
N GLY A 92 10.12 0.35 -3.57
CA GLY A 92 9.38 1.31 -4.39
C GLY A 92 7.97 0.83 -4.71
N PHE A 93 7.32 0.14 -3.79
CA PHE A 93 5.97 -0.44 -3.93
C PHE A 93 5.86 -1.56 -4.98
N ASP A 94 6.97 -2.20 -5.35
CA ASP A 94 6.96 -3.39 -6.21
C ASP A 94 6.77 -4.67 -5.37
N PRO A 95 5.60 -5.33 -5.45
CA PRO A 95 5.34 -6.54 -4.67
C PRO A 95 6.19 -7.74 -5.11
N TYR A 96 6.78 -7.70 -6.28
CA TYR A 96 7.62 -8.76 -6.85
C TYR A 96 9.13 -8.47 -6.75
N ALA A 97 9.51 -7.39 -6.08
CA ALA A 97 10.91 -7.04 -5.92
C ALA A 97 11.69 -8.15 -5.21
N VAL A 98 12.87 -8.49 -5.76
CA VAL A 98 13.80 -9.45 -5.15
C VAL A 98 15.19 -8.82 -5.15
N SER A 99 15.81 -8.70 -3.98
CA SER A 99 17.16 -8.18 -3.85
C SER A 99 18.22 -9.23 -4.21
N LYS A 100 19.48 -8.79 -4.35
CA LYS A 100 20.61 -9.70 -4.59
C LYS A 100 20.79 -10.72 -3.45
N SER A 101 20.45 -10.37 -2.23
CA SER A 101 20.52 -11.25 -1.06
C SER A 101 19.27 -12.10 -0.86
N GLY A 102 18.24 -11.96 -1.73
CA GLY A 102 17.04 -12.76 -1.70
C GLY A 102 15.89 -12.19 -0.86
N ALA A 103 15.97 -10.93 -0.43
CA ALA A 103 14.84 -10.25 0.20
C ALA A 103 13.71 -10.05 -0.80
N GLN A 104 12.47 -10.28 -0.40
CA GLN A 104 11.30 -10.36 -1.29
C GLN A 104 10.18 -9.40 -0.90
N GLY A 105 9.53 -8.85 -1.93
CA GLY A 105 8.27 -8.12 -1.85
C GLY A 105 8.37 -6.71 -1.29
N LEU A 106 7.21 -6.16 -0.95
CA LEU A 106 7.06 -4.76 -0.54
C LEU A 106 8.01 -4.34 0.58
N MET A 107 8.12 -5.14 1.63
CA MET A 107 8.94 -4.84 2.81
C MET A 107 10.27 -5.59 2.81
N GLN A 108 10.65 -6.23 1.70
CA GLN A 108 11.93 -6.93 1.52
C GLN A 108 12.21 -7.93 2.65
N VAL A 109 11.33 -8.90 2.81
CA VAL A 109 11.41 -9.93 3.84
C VAL A 109 12.30 -11.09 3.37
N MET A 110 13.21 -11.52 4.23
CA MET A 110 14.06 -12.69 3.98
C MET A 110 13.30 -14.00 4.24
N SER A 111 13.52 -15.01 3.40
CA SER A 111 12.79 -16.27 3.45
C SER A 111 12.98 -17.07 4.74
N PHE A 112 14.08 -16.89 5.48
CA PHE A 112 14.31 -17.59 6.76
C PHE A 112 13.24 -17.24 7.81
N TRP A 113 12.61 -16.04 7.71
CA TRP A 113 11.54 -15.64 8.61
C TRP A 113 10.30 -16.53 8.54
N LYS A 114 10.11 -17.28 7.43
CA LYS A 114 8.98 -18.21 7.29
C LYS A 114 9.02 -19.29 8.36
N ALA A 115 10.20 -19.80 8.69
CA ALA A 115 10.38 -20.78 9.76
C ALA A 115 10.12 -20.21 11.15
N GLU A 116 10.39 -18.92 11.35
CA GLU A 116 10.25 -18.26 12.65
C GLU A 116 8.83 -17.72 12.93
N LEU A 117 8.15 -17.21 11.89
CA LEU A 117 6.89 -16.47 12.05
C LEU A 117 5.69 -17.11 11.38
N GLY A 118 5.86 -18.09 10.52
CA GLY A 118 4.77 -18.64 9.74
C GLY A 118 5.04 -20.05 9.21
N ARG A 119 4.80 -20.25 7.92
CA ARG A 119 4.93 -21.54 7.26
C ARG A 119 5.89 -21.45 6.07
N LEU A 120 6.62 -22.54 5.82
CA LEU A 120 7.61 -22.59 4.73
C LEU A 120 7.01 -22.38 3.34
N GLU A 121 5.73 -22.74 3.16
CA GLU A 121 4.99 -22.54 1.92
C GLU A 121 4.42 -21.12 1.71
N ASP A 122 4.55 -20.23 2.68
CA ASP A 122 4.06 -18.87 2.56
C ASP A 122 4.75 -18.12 1.42
N ASN A 123 3.95 -17.39 0.62
CA ASN A 123 4.45 -16.61 -0.52
C ASN A 123 4.73 -15.15 -0.10
N LEU A 124 6.00 -14.78 -0.04
CA LEU A 124 6.42 -13.42 0.36
C LEU A 124 6.21 -12.36 -0.74
N THR A 125 5.80 -12.75 -1.94
CA THR A 125 5.37 -11.80 -2.98
C THR A 125 3.86 -11.52 -2.96
N ASP A 126 3.11 -12.25 -2.15
CA ASP A 126 1.73 -11.91 -1.84
C ASP A 126 1.69 -10.70 -0.89
N ILE A 127 0.91 -9.67 -1.27
CA ILE A 127 0.88 -8.38 -0.56
C ILE A 127 0.51 -8.57 0.91
N ALA A 128 -0.59 -9.26 1.19
CA ALA A 128 -1.06 -9.45 2.56
C ALA A 128 -0.06 -10.22 3.42
N THR A 129 0.52 -11.27 2.86
CA THR A 129 1.55 -12.09 3.51
C THR A 129 2.81 -11.29 3.79
N ASN A 130 3.30 -10.54 2.81
CA ASN A 130 4.49 -9.72 2.97
C ASN A 130 4.33 -8.64 4.04
N LEU A 131 3.21 -7.93 4.03
CA LEU A 131 2.90 -6.91 5.04
C LEU A 131 2.82 -7.51 6.44
N ARG A 132 2.20 -8.68 6.59
CA ARG A 132 2.12 -9.36 7.89
C ARG A 132 3.49 -9.70 8.45
N TYR A 133 4.37 -10.30 7.64
CA TYR A 133 5.74 -10.60 8.05
C TYR A 133 6.53 -9.33 8.33
N GLY A 134 6.52 -8.39 7.40
CA GLY A 134 7.29 -7.16 7.49
C GLY A 134 6.91 -6.31 8.70
N CYS A 135 5.62 -6.12 8.96
CA CYS A 135 5.15 -5.37 10.12
C CYS A 135 5.47 -6.08 11.44
N ALA A 136 5.33 -7.42 11.51
CA ALA A 136 5.69 -8.19 12.69
C ALA A 136 7.19 -8.08 13.00
N ILE A 137 8.04 -8.18 11.99
CA ILE A 137 9.50 -8.04 12.12
C ILE A 137 9.87 -6.63 12.58
N LEU A 138 9.30 -5.61 11.96
CA LEU A 138 9.56 -4.21 12.31
C LEU A 138 9.14 -3.91 13.75
N SER A 139 7.95 -4.34 14.14
CA SER A 139 7.44 -4.18 15.50
C SER A 139 8.37 -4.85 16.53
N TYR A 140 8.81 -6.07 16.24
CA TYR A 140 9.74 -6.80 17.09
C TYR A 140 11.05 -6.04 17.30
N TYR A 141 11.65 -5.50 16.26
CA TYR A 141 12.90 -4.74 16.38
C TYR A 141 12.72 -3.41 17.13
N LEU A 142 11.59 -2.72 16.92
CA LEU A 142 11.32 -1.47 17.63
C LEU A 142 11.06 -1.68 19.12
N GLU A 143 10.52 -2.83 19.53
CA GLU A 143 10.33 -3.18 20.95
C GLU A 143 11.66 -3.51 21.67
N MET A 144 12.70 -3.84 20.92
CA MET A 144 14.03 -4.16 21.48
C MET A 144 14.87 -2.92 21.82
N GLU A 145 14.49 -1.73 21.35
CA GLU A 145 15.18 -0.46 21.62
C GLU A 145 14.66 0.22 22.88
#